data_ed6f477c4a7d82c059f3f15c067bcca9
#
_entry.id   ed6f477c4a7d82c059f3f15c067bcca9
#
_cell.length_a   1.000
_cell.length_b   1.000
_cell.length_c   1.000
_cell.angle_alpha   90.00
_cell.angle_beta   90.00
_cell.angle_gamma   90.00
#
_symmetry.space_group_name_H-M   'P 1'
#
loop_
_entity.id
_entity.type
_entity.pdbx_description
1 polymer ?
#
loop_
_entity_poly.entity_id
_entity_poly.type
_entity_poly.pdbx_seq_one_letter_code
_entity_poly.pdbx_strand_id
1 'polypeptide(L)'
;MNAFPVTIAGALLAAGLSAPAWAVDILNADDRDYEVSVTENGVESRFILFRGGDEEEVCGICTVSIDGVGAIEASGREQVVISAGRLGKRSG
;
A
#
# COMPACT_ATOMS: atom_id res chain seq x y z
N MET A 1 -39.56 7.51 -3.62
CA MET A 1 -38.93 7.40 -3.72
C MET A 1 -38.28 7.36 -3.61
N ASN A 2 -38.19 7.37 -3.46
CA ASN A 2 -37.24 7.23 -3.35
C ASN A 2 -36.43 7.10 -3.15
N ALA A 3 -36.58 7.09 -3.00
CA ALA A 3 -35.59 6.87 -2.77
C ALA A 3 -34.91 6.81 -2.62
N PHE A 4 -34.77 6.85 -2.42
CA PHE A 4 -33.78 6.70 -2.23
C PHE A 4 -33.15 6.62 -2.06
N PRO A 5 -33.65 6.52 -1.99
CA PRO A 5 -32.74 6.35 -1.70
C PRO A 5 -32.09 6.33 -1.45
N VAL A 6 -32.05 6.33 -1.32
CA VAL A 6 -31.08 6.20 -1.16
C VAL A 6 -30.50 6.12 -0.84
N THR A 7 -30.60 6.09 -0.73
CA THR A 7 -29.78 5.88 -0.51
C THR A 7 -29.13 5.74 -0.29
N ILE A 8 -29.25 5.66 -0.17
CA ILE A 8 -28.41 5.46 0.01
C ILE A 8 -27.74 5.37 0.20
N ALA A 9 -27.90 5.40 0.28
CA ALA A 9 -27.00 5.23 0.41
C ALA A 9 -26.35 5.21 0.77
N GLY A 10 -26.38 5.32 0.99
CA GLY A 10 -25.40 5.20 1.20
C GLY A 10 -24.86 5.13 1.70
N ALA A 11 -24.89 5.02 1.95
CA ALA A 11 -24.04 4.81 2.27
C ALA A 11 -23.45 4.63 2.46
N LEU A 12 -23.35 4.58 2.49
CA LEU A 12 -22.50 4.37 2.56
C LEU A 12 -21.86 4.48 2.59
N LEU A 13 -21.77 4.43 2.60
CA LEU A 13 -20.93 4.63 2.57
C LEU A 13 -20.32 4.57 2.97
N ALA A 14 -20.39 4.51 3.26
CA ALA A 14 -19.59 4.52 3.55
C ALA A 14 -19.05 4.05 3.78
N ALA A 15 -19.16 3.95 3.98
CA ALA A 15 -18.59 3.42 4.14
C ALA A 15 -17.80 3.17 3.84
N GLY A 16 -17.67 2.93 3.61
CA GLY A 16 -16.87 2.53 3.28
C GLY A 16 -16.00 3.00 3.30
N LEU A 17 -15.87 3.26 3.29
CA LEU A 17 -14.93 3.70 3.29
C LEU A 17 -14.01 3.40 4.11
N SER A 18 -13.80 2.95 4.67
CA SER A 18 -13.06 2.84 5.64
C SER A 18 -11.97 1.93 5.69
N ALA A 19 -11.77 1.07 5.08
CA ALA A 19 -10.76 0.15 5.12
C ALA A 19 -9.37 0.62 5.13
N PRO A 20 -9.03 1.77 4.72
CA PRO A 20 -7.64 2.16 4.65
C PRO A 20 -6.84 2.04 5.91
N ALA A 21 -7.48 1.96 7.04
CA ALA A 21 -6.74 1.81 8.28
C ALA A 21 -5.94 0.52 8.36
N TRP A 22 -6.20 -0.43 7.46
CA TRP A 22 -5.55 -1.73 7.46
C TRP A 22 -4.72 -1.94 6.21
N ALA A 23 -4.31 -0.87 5.54
CA ALA A 23 -3.57 -0.99 4.31
C ALA A 23 -2.12 -0.63 4.52
N VAL A 24 -1.25 -1.34 3.82
CA VAL A 24 0.19 -1.15 3.85
C VAL A 24 0.55 0.04 2.95
N ASP A 25 1.43 0.91 3.44
CA ASP A 25 1.98 2.00 2.66
C ASP A 25 3.45 1.73 2.39
N ILE A 26 3.98 2.30 1.31
CA ILE A 26 5.40 2.18 1.00
C ILE A 26 5.98 3.57 0.82
N LEU A 27 7.05 3.86 1.54
CA LEU A 27 7.76 5.14 1.45
C LEU A 27 9.15 4.89 0.87
N ASN A 28 9.51 5.64 -0.16
CA ASN A 28 10.87 5.64 -0.67
C ASN A 28 11.61 6.84 -0.05
N ALA A 29 12.32 6.58 1.04
CA ALA A 29 13.09 7.61 1.72
C ALA A 29 14.51 7.70 1.17
N ASP A 30 14.78 7.02 0.08
CA ASP A 30 16.09 7.02 -0.54
C ASP A 30 16.18 8.15 -1.58
N ASP A 31 17.35 8.34 -2.13
CA ASP A 31 17.58 9.41 -3.09
C ASP A 31 17.58 8.92 -4.53
N ARG A 32 16.98 7.77 -4.79
CA ARG A 32 16.83 7.25 -6.14
C ARG A 32 15.52 6.52 -6.28
N ASP A 33 15.12 6.30 -7.52
CA ASP A 33 13.87 5.64 -7.84
C ASP A 33 14.04 4.13 -7.78
N TYR A 34 12.98 3.42 -7.45
CA TYR A 34 12.99 1.96 -7.41
C TYR A 34 11.79 1.40 -8.13
N GLU A 35 12.00 0.28 -8.82
CA GLU A 35 10.87 -0.49 -9.31
C GLU A 35 10.47 -1.45 -8.20
N VAL A 36 9.22 -1.35 -7.77
CA VAL A 36 8.71 -2.09 -6.62
C VAL A 36 7.69 -3.11 -7.12
N SER A 37 7.81 -4.33 -6.62
CA SER A 37 6.83 -5.38 -6.88
C SER A 37 6.05 -5.64 -5.60
N VAL A 38 4.73 -5.74 -5.73
CA VAL A 38 3.85 -6.08 -4.62
C VAL A 38 3.07 -7.32 -5.03
N THR A 39 3.17 -8.37 -4.23
CA THR A 39 2.46 -9.62 -4.50
C THR A 39 1.45 -9.86 -3.40
N GLU A 40 0.19 -9.95 -3.77
CA GLU A 40 -0.89 -10.20 -2.84
C GLU A 40 -1.78 -11.29 -3.41
N ASN A 41 -2.01 -12.35 -2.65
CA ASN A 41 -2.84 -13.48 -3.09
C ASN A 41 -2.37 -14.05 -4.43
N GLY A 42 -1.06 -14.11 -4.63
CA GLY A 42 -0.48 -14.64 -5.85
C GLY A 42 -0.51 -13.70 -7.04
N VAL A 43 -1.03 -12.49 -6.88
CA VAL A 43 -1.08 -11.51 -7.96
C VAL A 43 -0.02 -10.47 -7.74
N GLU A 44 0.83 -10.27 -8.75
CA GLU A 44 1.93 -9.33 -8.67
C GLU A 44 1.60 -8.06 -9.41
N SER A 45 1.88 -6.92 -8.77
CA SER A 45 1.79 -5.59 -9.38
C SER A 45 3.15 -4.94 -9.30
N ARG A 46 3.49 -4.13 -10.30
CA ARG A 46 4.77 -3.43 -10.33
C ARG A 46 4.55 -1.96 -10.62
N PHE A 47 5.37 -1.13 -10.00
CA PHE A 47 5.32 0.30 -10.25
C PHE A 47 6.65 0.92 -9.89
N ILE A 48 6.89 2.11 -10.41
CA ILE A 48 8.09 2.88 -10.07
C ILE A 48 7.72 3.79 -8.91
N LEU A 49 8.51 3.71 -7.84
CA LEU A 49 8.35 4.60 -6.71
C LEU A 49 9.51 5.58 -6.73
N PHE A 50 9.21 6.82 -7.02
CA PHE A 50 10.23 7.85 -7.19
C PHE A 50 10.85 8.24 -5.86
N ARG A 51 12.05 8.76 -5.94
CA ARG A 51 12.77 9.20 -4.73
C ARG A 51 11.90 10.16 -3.92
N GLY A 52 11.85 9.94 -2.63
CA GLY A 52 11.07 10.78 -1.73
C GLY A 52 9.57 10.58 -1.83
N GLY A 53 9.11 9.70 -2.71
CA GLY A 53 7.69 9.48 -2.91
C GLY A 53 7.14 8.39 -2.03
N ASP A 54 5.82 8.33 -1.95
CA ASP A 54 5.17 7.26 -1.23
C ASP A 54 3.98 6.76 -2.03
N GLU A 55 3.63 5.51 -1.77
CA GLU A 55 2.46 4.90 -2.37
C GLU A 55 1.61 4.36 -1.24
N GLU A 56 0.38 4.82 -1.14
CA GLU A 56 -0.48 4.47 -0.03
C GLU A 56 -1.42 3.34 -0.41
N GLU A 57 -1.74 2.52 0.57
CA GLU A 57 -2.79 1.51 0.43
C GLU A 57 -2.48 0.53 -0.69
N VAL A 58 -1.25 0.02 -0.69
CA VAL A 58 -0.84 -0.88 -1.77
C VAL A 58 -1.38 -2.29 -1.60
N CYS A 59 -1.68 -2.69 -0.37
CA CYS A 59 -2.19 -4.05 -0.11
C CYS A 59 -2.68 -4.17 1.31
N GLY A 60 -3.38 -5.25 1.59
CA GLY A 60 -3.74 -5.60 2.96
C GLY A 60 -2.69 -6.48 3.60
N ILE A 61 -2.30 -7.56 2.93
CA ILE A 61 -1.26 -8.49 3.34
C ILE A 61 -0.50 -8.87 2.09
N CYS A 62 0.78 -8.54 2.03
CA CYS A 62 1.52 -8.76 0.80
C CYS A 62 3.01 -8.93 1.04
N THR A 63 3.70 -9.28 -0.02
CA THR A 63 5.16 -9.28 -0.07
C THR A 63 5.58 -8.13 -0.97
N VAL A 64 6.45 -7.28 -0.45
CA VAL A 64 7.02 -6.17 -1.21
C VAL A 64 8.44 -6.55 -1.56
N SER A 65 8.80 -6.46 -2.83
CA SER A 65 10.14 -6.84 -3.26
C SER A 65 10.72 -5.83 -4.24
N ILE A 66 12.04 -5.74 -4.22
CA ILE A 66 12.79 -4.87 -5.12
C ILE A 66 14.01 -5.67 -5.56
N ASP A 67 14.18 -5.82 -6.87
CA ASP A 67 15.32 -6.56 -7.42
C ASP A 67 16.62 -5.95 -6.93
N GLY A 68 17.53 -6.79 -6.46
CA GLY A 68 18.81 -6.34 -5.98
C GLY A 68 18.81 -5.80 -4.56
N VAL A 69 17.65 -5.68 -3.94
CA VAL A 69 17.53 -5.18 -2.57
C VAL A 69 17.01 -6.26 -1.63
N GLY A 70 15.88 -6.88 -1.99
CA GLY A 70 15.31 -7.93 -1.17
C GLY A 70 13.80 -7.94 -1.21
N ALA A 71 13.22 -8.66 -0.27
CA ALA A 71 11.78 -8.79 -0.14
C ALA A 71 11.40 -8.77 1.32
N ILE A 72 10.21 -8.25 1.61
CA ILE A 72 9.73 -8.16 2.98
C ILE A 72 8.22 -8.36 2.98
N GLU A 73 7.71 -9.06 3.99
CA GLU A 73 6.27 -9.23 4.14
C GLU A 73 5.72 -8.11 5.00
N ALA A 74 4.54 -7.64 4.63
CA ALA A 74 3.90 -6.54 5.35
C ALA A 74 2.40 -6.75 5.41
N SER A 75 1.77 -6.24 6.44
CA SER A 75 0.34 -6.39 6.62
C SER A 75 -0.20 -5.32 7.55
N GLY A 76 -1.52 -5.15 7.50
CA GLY A 76 -2.20 -4.25 8.40
C GLY A 76 -1.86 -2.81 8.12
N ARG A 77 -1.39 -2.10 9.13
CA ARG A 77 -1.06 -0.69 9.00
C ARG A 77 0.45 -0.46 8.96
N GLU A 78 1.19 -1.48 8.61
CA GLU A 78 2.63 -1.33 8.54
C GLU A 78 3.02 -0.44 7.37
N GLN A 79 4.12 0.27 7.54
CA GLN A 79 4.70 1.04 6.46
C GLN A 79 6.03 0.41 6.08
N VAL A 80 6.18 0.09 4.80
CA VAL A 80 7.46 -0.38 4.27
C VAL A 80 8.27 0.86 3.91
N VAL A 81 9.54 0.88 4.32
CA VAL A 81 10.41 2.02 4.09
C VAL A 81 11.65 1.56 3.33
N ILE A 82 11.93 2.22 2.23
CA ILE A 82 13.16 2.02 1.46
C ILE A 82 14.14 3.10 1.89
N SER A 83 15.26 2.69 2.46
CA SER A 83 16.24 3.64 2.96
C SER A 83 17.61 3.03 2.93
N ALA A 84 18.59 3.78 2.44
CA ALA A 84 19.99 3.34 2.36
C ALA A 84 20.12 2.00 1.63
N GLY A 85 19.34 1.81 0.57
CA GLY A 85 19.39 0.60 -0.24
C GLY A 85 18.81 -0.62 0.43
N ARG A 86 17.96 -0.46 1.43
CA ARG A 86 17.38 -1.56 2.17
C ARG A 86 15.88 -1.41 2.32
N LEU A 87 15.22 -2.54 2.52
CA LEU A 87 13.80 -2.58 2.87
C LEU A 87 13.68 -2.77 4.38
N GLY A 88 12.82 -1.97 4.99
CA GLY A 88 12.46 -2.15 6.38
C GLY A 88 11.00 -1.84 6.56
N LYS A 89 10.49 -1.99 7.76
CA LYS A 89 9.10 -1.62 8.01
C LYS A 89 8.93 -1.12 9.42
N ARG A 90 7.86 -0.35 9.59
CA ARG A 90 7.48 0.19 10.90
C ARG A 90 5.97 0.16 11.01
N SER A 91 5.49 0.20 12.24
CA SER A 91 4.07 0.24 12.49
C SER A 91 3.49 1.57 12.10
N GLY A 92 2.36 1.54 11.50
CA GLY A 92 1.68 2.74 11.08
C GLY A 92 0.90 3.42 12.19
#